data_00e13944f4954feea193001bde66efc9
#
_entry.id   00e13944f4954feea193001bde66efc9
#
_cell.length_a   1.000
_cell.length_b   1.000
_cell.length_c   1.000
_cell.angle_alpha   90.00
_cell.angle_beta   90.00
_cell.angle_gamma   90.00
#
_symmetry.space_group_name_H-M   'P 1'
#
loop_
_entity.id
_entity.type
_entity.pdbx_description
1 polymer ?
#
loop_
_entity_poly.entity_id
_entity_poly.type
_entity_poly.pdbx_seq_one_letter_code
_entity_poly.pdbx_strand_id
1 'polypeptide(L)'
;MIKFDLDENKTECKDAVIWCFGHSNVIFNKFAKIQKYCKYENFNVIKVFGAFSQNKDTEKAEFNEMLDFIMHQKQKIAVVIHDSNQFPKFSNSKSELMDLVSSGKIELYFASGRMRLYNKK
;
A
#
# COMPACT_ATOMS: atom_id res chain seq x y z
N MET A 1 -25.47 13.60 -18.35
CA MET A 1 -25.00 13.47 -18.08
C MET A 1 -24.37 13.56 -17.65
N ILE A 2 -24.27 13.75 -17.21
CA ILE A 2 -23.71 13.86 -16.82
C ILE A 2 -23.06 13.47 -16.25
N LYS A 3 -23.09 13.44 -16.05
CA LYS A 3 -22.54 13.04 -15.53
C LYS A 3 -21.79 12.67 -15.49
N PHE A 4 -21.42 12.81 -15.56
CA PHE A 4 -20.75 12.30 -15.64
C PHE A 4 -19.87 12.25 -15.77
N ASP A 5 -19.66 12.80 -16.16
CA ASP A 5 -18.55 13.07 -16.57
C ASP A 5 -17.48 13.34 -15.63
N LEU A 6 -17.47 14.26 -14.96
CA LEU A 6 -16.58 14.41 -13.87
C LEU A 6 -16.59 13.20 -13.04
N ASP A 7 -17.65 12.57 -13.04
CA ASP A 7 -17.75 11.33 -12.34
C ASP A 7 -16.87 10.30 -12.94
N GLU A 8 -16.60 10.42 -14.19
CA GLU A 8 -15.74 9.48 -14.81
C GLU A 8 -14.38 9.49 -14.21
N ASN A 9 -13.90 10.67 -13.91
CA ASN A 9 -12.61 10.74 -13.28
C ASN A 9 -12.60 10.07 -11.95
N LYS A 10 -13.73 10.17 -11.27
CA LYS A 10 -13.79 9.55 -9.97
C LYS A 10 -13.99 8.08 -10.04
N THR A 11 -14.54 7.61 -11.12
CA THR A 11 -14.77 6.18 -11.20
C THR A 11 -13.54 5.44 -11.61
N GLU A 12 -12.54 6.15 -12.08
CA GLU A 12 -11.30 5.46 -12.34
C GLU A 12 -10.62 5.16 -11.04
N CYS A 13 -10.57 3.91 -10.70
CA CYS A 13 -9.92 3.48 -9.49
C CYS A 13 -8.49 3.13 -9.78
N LYS A 14 -7.61 3.53 -8.90
CA LYS A 14 -6.22 3.09 -8.99
C LYS A 14 -6.11 1.79 -8.23
N ASP A 15 -5.45 0.82 -8.85
CA ASP A 15 -5.22 -0.44 -8.17
C ASP A 15 -4.23 -0.25 -7.04
N ALA A 16 -4.48 -0.91 -5.95
CA ALA A 16 -3.67 -0.74 -4.76
C ALA A 16 -3.46 -2.05 -4.05
N VAL A 17 -2.32 -2.16 -3.37
CA VAL A 17 -2.09 -3.24 -2.43
C VAL A 17 -1.91 -2.64 -1.05
N ILE A 18 -2.26 -3.41 -0.04
CA ILE A 18 -2.12 -3.00 1.34
C ILE A 18 -1.02 -3.81 1.99
N TRP A 19 -0.16 -3.14 2.74
CA TRP A 19 0.80 -3.81 3.61
C TRP A 19 0.40 -3.56 5.04
N CYS A 20 0.18 -4.62 5.81
CA CYS A 20 -0.24 -4.49 7.19
C CYS A 20 0.27 -5.68 7.97
N PHE A 21 1.21 -5.48 8.88
CA PHE A 21 1.85 -6.55 9.60
C PHE A 21 1.92 -6.20 11.07
N GLY A 22 1.64 -7.18 11.91
CA GLY A 22 1.69 -6.98 13.34
C GLY A 22 0.76 -7.96 14.00
N HIS A 23 0.43 -7.71 15.25
CA HIS A 23 -0.41 -8.66 15.95
C HIS A 23 -1.49 -7.96 16.71
N SER A 24 -2.54 -8.75 17.02
CA SER A 24 -3.56 -8.40 17.97
C SER A 24 -4.39 -7.19 17.58
N ASN A 25 -4.96 -6.59 18.56
CA ASN A 25 -5.96 -5.54 18.37
C ASN A 25 -5.41 -4.32 17.68
N VAL A 26 -4.13 -4.05 17.89
CA VAL A 26 -3.53 -2.87 17.30
C VAL A 26 -3.56 -2.96 15.78
N ILE A 27 -3.23 -4.15 15.27
CA ILE A 27 -3.18 -4.28 13.83
C ILE A 27 -4.57 -4.26 13.20
N PHE A 28 -5.57 -4.77 13.90
CA PHE A 28 -6.93 -4.71 13.40
C PHE A 28 -7.37 -3.26 13.24
N ASN A 29 -7.04 -2.43 14.23
CA ASN A 29 -7.40 -1.01 14.15
C ASN A 29 -6.68 -0.32 13.01
N LYS A 30 -5.43 -0.64 12.82
CA LYS A 30 -4.67 -0.05 11.73
C LYS A 30 -5.20 -0.50 10.38
N PHE A 31 -5.54 -1.78 10.28
CA PHE A 31 -6.07 -2.30 9.03
C PHE A 31 -7.39 -1.62 8.68
N ALA A 32 -8.24 -1.43 9.68
CA ALA A 32 -9.51 -0.75 9.45
C ALA A 32 -9.29 0.67 8.93
N LYS A 33 -8.31 1.35 9.49
CA LYS A 33 -8.00 2.71 9.04
C LYS A 33 -7.46 2.72 7.62
N ILE A 34 -6.65 1.72 7.28
CA ILE A 34 -6.14 1.61 5.93
C ILE A 34 -7.28 1.38 4.94
N GLN A 35 -8.21 0.51 5.31
CA GLN A 35 -9.34 0.24 4.43
C GLN A 35 -10.18 1.49 4.20
N LYS A 36 -10.40 2.24 5.26
CA LYS A 36 -11.18 3.46 5.16
C LYS A 36 -10.47 4.48 4.28
N TYR A 37 -9.16 4.57 4.43
CA TYR A 37 -8.37 5.46 3.62
C TYR A 37 -8.46 5.08 2.14
N CYS A 38 -8.34 3.80 1.84
CA CYS A 38 -8.43 3.34 0.46
C CYS A 38 -9.78 3.67 -0.15
N LYS A 39 -10.83 3.54 0.64
CA LYS A 39 -12.14 3.88 0.16
C LYS A 39 -12.26 5.38 -0.12
N TYR A 40 -11.71 6.17 0.77
CA TYR A 40 -11.73 7.61 0.61
C TYR A 40 -10.97 8.03 -0.66
N GLU A 41 -9.86 7.40 -0.94
CA GLU A 41 -9.06 7.71 -2.09
C GLU A 41 -9.55 7.02 -3.37
N ASN A 42 -10.58 6.23 -3.25
CA ASN A 42 -11.13 5.50 -4.40
C ASN A 42 -10.11 4.52 -4.99
N PHE A 43 -9.38 3.86 -4.11
CA PHE A 43 -8.46 2.82 -4.53
C PHE A 43 -9.18 1.50 -4.67
N ASN A 44 -8.78 0.74 -5.67
CA ASN A 44 -9.27 -0.62 -5.85
C ASN A 44 -8.24 -1.57 -5.24
N VAL A 45 -8.53 -2.07 -4.05
CA VAL A 45 -7.57 -2.94 -3.35
C VAL A 45 -7.60 -4.31 -3.99
N ILE A 46 -6.52 -4.69 -4.64
CA ILE A 46 -6.46 -5.96 -5.34
C ILE A 46 -5.75 -7.03 -4.54
N LYS A 47 -5.00 -6.66 -3.51
CA LYS A 47 -4.32 -7.64 -2.70
C LYS A 47 -3.90 -7.03 -1.37
N VAL A 48 -3.88 -7.86 -0.34
CA VAL A 48 -3.43 -7.46 0.98
C VAL A 48 -2.26 -8.37 1.35
N PHE A 49 -1.17 -7.77 1.79
CA PHE A 49 0.01 -8.52 2.22
C PHE A 49 0.31 -8.22 3.68
N GLY A 50 0.88 -9.19 4.34
CA GLY A 50 1.20 -9.05 5.74
C GLY A 50 0.57 -10.17 6.53
N ALA A 51 0.59 -10.05 7.84
CA ALA A 51 0.03 -11.09 8.68
C ALA A 51 -0.16 -10.56 10.08
N PHE A 52 -1.06 -11.19 10.81
CA PHE A 52 -1.24 -10.90 12.23
C PHE A 52 -0.28 -11.78 13.00
N SER A 53 0.98 -11.40 13.03
CA SER A 53 2.03 -12.22 13.57
C SER A 53 3.18 -11.35 14.05
N GLN A 54 3.97 -11.89 14.95
CA GLN A 54 5.21 -11.24 15.37
C GLN A 54 6.42 -11.93 14.77
N ASN A 55 6.21 -12.91 13.96
CA ASN A 55 7.29 -13.70 13.41
C ASN A 55 7.98 -12.96 12.27
N LYS A 56 9.25 -12.67 12.43
CA LYS A 56 9.99 -11.91 11.45
C LYS A 56 10.20 -12.66 10.15
N ASP A 57 10.24 -13.96 10.20
CA ASP A 57 10.37 -14.75 8.98
C ASP A 57 9.10 -14.63 8.15
N THR A 58 7.95 -14.62 8.80
CA THR A 58 6.68 -14.41 8.11
C THR A 58 6.65 -13.03 7.50
N GLU A 59 7.10 -12.04 8.23
CA GLU A 59 7.12 -10.68 7.73
C GLU A 59 7.96 -10.60 6.46
N LYS A 60 9.13 -11.18 6.50
CA LYS A 60 10.02 -11.13 5.35
C LYS A 60 9.43 -11.84 4.15
N ALA A 61 8.85 -13.01 4.39
CA ALA A 61 8.25 -13.77 3.31
C ALA A 61 7.10 -13.01 2.66
N GLU A 62 6.25 -12.39 3.49
CA GLU A 62 5.12 -11.63 2.97
C GLU A 62 5.58 -10.40 2.21
N PHE A 63 6.61 -9.74 2.71
CA PHE A 63 7.11 -8.56 2.05
C PHE A 63 7.70 -8.91 0.69
N ASN A 64 8.45 -10.01 0.62
CA ASN A 64 9.01 -10.46 -0.64
C ASN A 64 7.92 -10.84 -1.62
N GLU A 65 6.84 -11.44 -1.14
CA GLU A 65 5.72 -11.76 -2.01
C GLU A 65 5.07 -10.50 -2.55
N MET A 66 4.97 -9.49 -1.72
CA MET A 66 4.41 -8.22 -2.16
C MET A 66 5.27 -7.60 -3.26
N LEU A 67 6.58 -7.60 -3.06
CA LEU A 67 7.48 -7.05 -4.06
C LEU A 67 7.37 -7.80 -5.38
N ASP A 68 7.29 -9.12 -5.27
CA ASP A 68 7.16 -9.94 -6.46
C ASP A 68 5.85 -9.65 -7.20
N PHE A 69 4.78 -9.52 -6.43
CA PHE A 69 3.50 -9.20 -7.00
C PHE A 69 3.54 -7.85 -7.73
N ILE A 70 4.15 -6.87 -7.10
CA ILE A 70 4.26 -5.54 -7.69
C ILE A 70 5.05 -5.59 -8.99
N MET A 71 6.12 -6.34 -8.99
CA MET A 71 6.98 -6.40 -10.17
C MET A 71 6.28 -7.04 -11.36
N HIS A 72 5.25 -7.84 -11.10
CA HIS A 72 4.51 -8.47 -12.19
C HIS A 72 3.33 -7.64 -12.67
N GLN A 73 3.08 -6.50 -12.04
CA GLN A 73 2.01 -5.64 -12.49
C GLN A 73 2.47 -4.82 -13.67
N LYS A 74 1.61 -4.66 -14.64
CA LYS A 74 1.97 -3.90 -15.83
C LYS A 74 1.86 -2.41 -15.62
N GLN A 75 1.02 -2.00 -14.70
CA GLN A 75 0.77 -0.60 -14.47
C GLN A 75 1.31 -0.18 -13.12
N LYS A 76 1.46 1.12 -12.97
CA LYS A 76 1.81 1.68 -11.67
C LYS A 76 0.73 1.32 -10.67
N ILE A 77 1.13 0.97 -9.48
CA ILE A 77 0.19 0.53 -8.45
C ILE A 77 0.45 1.33 -7.19
N ALA A 78 -0.60 1.53 -6.40
CA ALA A 78 -0.46 2.20 -5.12
C ALA A 78 -0.14 1.17 -4.05
N VAL A 79 0.75 1.53 -3.13
CA VAL A 79 1.02 0.71 -1.96
C VAL A 79 0.60 1.54 -0.76
N VAL A 80 -0.27 0.99 0.06
CA VAL A 80 -0.83 1.72 1.19
C VAL A 80 -0.42 1.05 2.49
N ILE A 81 0.18 1.83 3.37
CA ILE A 81 0.52 1.36 4.71
C ILE A 81 -0.02 2.37 5.70
N HIS A 82 -0.07 1.99 6.96
CA HIS A 82 -0.65 2.88 7.97
C HIS A 82 0.27 4.08 8.21
N ASP A 83 1.53 3.81 8.53
CA ASP A 83 2.51 4.87 8.75
C ASP A 83 3.90 4.26 8.61
N SER A 84 4.90 5.09 8.76
CA SER A 84 6.27 4.65 8.52
C SER A 84 6.74 3.57 9.49
N ASN A 85 6.07 3.43 10.63
CA ASN A 85 6.44 2.38 11.56
C ASN A 85 6.05 1.00 11.05
N GLN A 86 5.24 0.94 10.02
CA GLN A 86 4.84 -0.33 9.43
C GLN A 86 5.83 -0.88 8.42
N PHE A 87 6.87 -0.13 8.09
CA PHE A 87 7.90 -0.69 7.25
C PHE A 87 8.54 -1.88 7.94
N PRO A 88 8.78 -2.96 7.21
CA PRO A 88 9.47 -4.10 7.81
C PRO A 88 10.82 -3.70 8.39
N LYS A 89 11.21 -4.38 9.45
CA LYS A 89 12.41 -4.00 10.18
C LYS A 89 13.67 -4.71 9.70
N PHE A 90 13.57 -5.57 8.73
CA PHE A 90 14.78 -6.21 8.23
C PHE A 90 15.45 -5.28 7.22
N SER A 91 16.72 -5.55 6.98
CA SER A 91 17.53 -4.66 6.17
C SER A 91 16.99 -4.52 4.76
N ASN A 92 17.11 -3.36 4.21
CA ASN A 92 16.81 -3.04 2.81
C ASN A 92 15.34 -2.93 2.44
N SER A 93 14.43 -3.29 3.32
CA SER A 93 13.02 -3.26 2.94
C SER A 93 12.55 -1.87 2.57
N LYS A 94 12.92 -0.89 3.38
CA LYS A 94 12.52 0.49 3.10
C LYS A 94 13.17 0.98 1.82
N SER A 95 14.43 0.67 1.65
CA SER A 95 15.17 1.07 0.47
C SER A 95 14.56 0.47 -0.78
N GLU A 96 14.16 -0.79 -0.72
CA GLU A 96 13.54 -1.43 -1.86
C GLU A 96 12.24 -0.75 -2.26
N LEU A 97 11.42 -0.39 -1.28
CA LEU A 97 10.19 0.32 -1.58
C LEU A 97 10.48 1.70 -2.18
N MET A 98 11.45 2.39 -1.61
CA MET A 98 11.76 3.71 -2.11
C MET A 98 12.33 3.67 -3.52
N ASP A 99 13.08 2.62 -3.84
CA ASP A 99 13.55 2.45 -5.20
C ASP A 99 12.39 2.28 -6.18
N LEU A 100 11.36 1.56 -5.76
CA LEU A 100 10.19 1.39 -6.61
C LEU A 100 9.44 2.71 -6.78
N VAL A 101 9.40 3.53 -5.74
CA VAL A 101 8.81 4.86 -5.87
C VAL A 101 9.61 5.69 -6.86
N SER A 102 10.93 5.69 -6.71
CA SER A 102 11.80 6.49 -7.57
C SER A 102 11.71 6.08 -9.02
N SER A 103 11.54 4.79 -9.27
CA SER A 103 11.45 4.30 -10.63
C SER A 103 10.07 4.53 -11.24
N GLY A 104 9.12 4.96 -10.45
CA GLY A 104 7.77 5.18 -10.94
C GLY A 104 6.91 3.95 -10.96
N LYS A 105 7.39 2.86 -10.39
CA LYS A 105 6.63 1.61 -10.39
C LYS A 105 5.46 1.66 -9.41
N ILE A 106 5.63 2.34 -8.29
CA ILE A 106 4.58 2.46 -7.30
C ILE A 106 4.44 3.89 -6.82
N GLU A 107 3.29 4.15 -6.22
CA GLU A 107 3.09 5.33 -5.39
C GLU A 107 2.85 4.83 -3.98
N LEU A 108 3.48 5.45 -3.02
CA LEU A 108 3.40 5.01 -1.64
C LEU A 108 2.56 5.98 -0.84
N TYR A 109 1.56 5.46 -0.15
CA TYR A 109 0.62 6.28 0.61
C TYR A 109 0.57 5.83 2.06
N PHE A 110 0.43 6.80 2.94
CA PHE A 110 0.29 6.53 4.37
C PHE A 110 -1.14 6.82 4.81
N ALA A 111 -1.79 5.80 5.32
CA ALA A 111 -3.18 5.95 5.73
C ALA A 111 -3.35 6.81 6.97
N SER A 112 -2.29 7.03 7.73
CA SER A 112 -2.37 7.94 8.86
C SER A 112 -2.57 9.37 8.40
N GLY A 113 -2.46 9.59 7.11
CA GLY A 113 -3.18 10.68 6.54
C GLY A 113 -2.45 11.92 6.20
N ARG A 114 -1.24 12.01 6.55
CA ARG A 114 -0.63 13.27 6.31
C ARG A 114 0.35 13.30 5.22
N MET A 115 1.00 12.21 4.99
CA MET A 115 2.10 12.19 4.07
C MET A 115 1.88 11.26 2.96
N ARG A 116 2.33 11.64 1.79
CA ARG A 116 2.34 10.78 0.62
C ARG A 116 3.74 10.80 0.06
N LEU A 117 4.20 9.64 -0.37
CA LEU A 117 5.47 9.54 -1.04
C LEU A 117 5.25 8.91 -2.38
N TYR A 118 5.52 9.65 -3.42
CA TYR A 118 5.37 9.12 -4.75
C TYR A 118 6.30 9.87 -5.68
N ASN A 119 6.51 9.31 -6.83
CA ASN A 119 7.39 9.92 -7.80
C ASN A 119 6.69 11.11 -8.42
N LYS A 120 7.21 12.26 -8.20
CA LYS A 120 6.59 13.47 -8.69
C LYS A 120 7.10 13.92 -10.02
N LYS A 121 8.08 13.28 -10.49
CA LYS A 121 8.66 13.69 -11.72
C LYS A 121 7.85 13.46 -12.87
#